data_ca3f9a0d03d2e6d472dd9af9bad83566
#
_entry.id   ca3f9a0d03d2e6d472dd9af9bad83566
#
_cell.length_a   1.000
_cell.length_b   1.000
_cell.length_c   1.000
_cell.angle_alpha   90.00
_cell.angle_beta   90.00
_cell.angle_gamma   90.00
#
_symmetry.space_group_name_H-M   'P 1'
#
loop_
_entity.id
_entity.type
_entity.pdbx_description
1 polymer ?
#
loop_
_entity_poly.entity_id
_entity_poly.type
_entity_poly.pdbx_seq_one_letter_code
_entity_poly.pdbx_strand_id
1 'polypeptide(L)'
;MIRESILKQGQFSFFEYPIRICYTRYMLDLEKYGVTMWEEEKILSFRQNLLAWYDENKRDLPWRRSKNPYHIWVSEIMLQQTRVDTVIPYYERFLEWFPTVETLANAPEECLLKAWEGLGYYSRVRNMQTAAQQIMNEFNGEFPSTYEGISSLKGIGPYTAGAISSIAFNLPQPAVDGNVMRVLARLFEVNHDIGNPSNRKIFQAMMEILIDPERPGDFNQALMDLGADIEAPVNPRPEDSPVKDFSAAYQNGTMDRYPIKVPKKKPVPVYLNALVVQNAKGQFLLEKNESEKLLAGFWHFPLIEVDEFSKNEELNLFNQVAESSIQLGPSPQESFEQDYDLEVEWQDSHFEEVKHIFSHRKWHVRILSGQVVDSKEYCDKEVVWLTPEEFDLYPLAKPQQKIWQEYSKKC
;
A
#
# COMPACT_ATOMS: atom_id res chain seq x y z
N MET A 1 -17.74 58.36 -35.58
CA MET A 1 -16.34 58.18 -35.98
C MET A 1 -15.43 58.05 -34.76
N ILE A 2 -15.70 57.16 -33.87
CA ILE A 2 -14.81 56.70 -32.75
C ILE A 2 -15.20 55.25 -32.39
N ARG A 3 -15.18 54.34 -33.37
CA ARG A 3 -15.47 52.91 -33.14
C ARG A 3 -14.66 51.95 -34.01
N GLU A 4 -13.66 52.43 -34.74
CA GLU A 4 -12.90 51.59 -35.68
C GLU A 4 -11.36 51.55 -35.45
N SER A 5 -10.83 52.03 -34.32
CA SER A 5 -9.39 52.08 -34.08
C SER A 5 -8.87 51.18 -32.92
N ILE A 6 -9.67 50.23 -32.44
CA ILE A 6 -9.26 49.32 -31.33
C ILE A 6 -9.16 47.85 -31.78
N LEU A 7 -9.10 47.56 -33.05
CA LEU A 7 -9.01 46.19 -33.59
C LEU A 7 -7.69 45.87 -34.31
N LYS A 8 -6.59 46.48 -33.90
CA LYS A 8 -5.27 46.09 -34.42
C LYS A 8 -4.20 46.29 -33.34
N GLN A 9 -4.20 45.46 -32.31
CA GLN A 9 -2.99 45.05 -31.55
C GLN A 9 -3.42 44.13 -30.44
N GLY A 10 -2.88 42.93 -30.42
CA GLY A 10 -2.97 42.03 -29.26
C GLY A 10 -3.37 40.62 -29.61
N GLN A 11 -2.41 39.86 -30.07
CA GLN A 11 -2.41 38.41 -29.84
C GLN A 11 -2.38 38.17 -28.31
N PHE A 12 -3.55 38.17 -27.67
CA PHE A 12 -3.66 37.62 -26.32
C PHE A 12 -3.95 36.12 -26.47
N SER A 13 -3.00 35.29 -26.04
CA SER A 13 -3.18 33.89 -26.02
C SER A 13 -4.32 33.52 -25.06
N PHE A 14 -5.23 32.67 -25.53
CA PHE A 14 -6.44 32.23 -24.82
C PHE A 14 -6.16 31.46 -23.53
N PHE A 15 -4.90 31.32 -23.11
CA PHE A 15 -4.46 30.52 -21.94
C PHE A 15 -4.25 31.33 -20.65
N GLU A 16 -4.21 32.66 -20.65
CA GLU A 16 -3.93 33.43 -19.43
C GLU A 16 -5.13 33.64 -18.49
N TYR A 17 -6.36 33.62 -19.00
CA TYR A 17 -7.54 33.96 -18.19
C TYR A 17 -7.98 32.88 -17.18
N PRO A 18 -8.01 31.57 -17.48
CA PRO A 18 -8.46 30.57 -16.53
C PRO A 18 -7.43 30.31 -15.41
N ILE A 19 -6.13 30.44 -15.68
CA ILE A 19 -5.06 30.18 -14.70
C ILE A 19 -5.06 31.27 -13.60
N ARG A 20 -5.24 32.53 -13.96
CA ARG A 20 -5.21 33.66 -13.02
C ARG A 20 -6.41 33.66 -12.06
N ILE A 21 -7.60 33.28 -12.51
CA ILE A 21 -8.82 33.20 -11.69
C ILE A 21 -8.70 31.99 -10.72
N CYS A 22 -8.20 30.86 -11.17
CA CYS A 22 -7.98 29.68 -10.37
C CYS A 22 -6.92 29.95 -9.29
N TYR A 23 -5.81 30.56 -9.66
CA TYR A 23 -4.71 30.92 -8.78
C TYR A 23 -5.16 31.77 -7.58
N THR A 24 -5.92 32.84 -7.84
CA THR A 24 -6.43 33.75 -6.80
C THR A 24 -7.39 33.05 -5.84
N ARG A 25 -8.20 32.12 -6.33
CA ARG A 25 -9.18 31.41 -5.52
C ARG A 25 -8.51 30.43 -4.54
N TYR A 26 -7.47 29.70 -4.98
CA TYR A 26 -6.75 28.76 -4.10
C TYR A 26 -5.85 29.47 -3.09
N MET A 27 -5.19 30.56 -3.46
CA MET A 27 -4.41 31.38 -2.53
C MET A 27 -5.26 31.91 -1.35
N LEU A 28 -6.47 32.38 -1.61
CA LEU A 28 -7.40 32.84 -0.59
C LEU A 28 -7.82 31.71 0.37
N ASP A 29 -8.00 30.50 -0.14
CA ASP A 29 -8.35 29.35 0.69
C ASP A 29 -7.18 28.85 1.55
N LEU A 30 -5.95 28.94 1.06
CA LEU A 30 -4.74 28.52 1.78
C LEU A 30 -4.39 29.45 2.95
N GLU A 31 -4.69 30.75 2.85
CA GLU A 31 -4.46 31.70 3.94
C GLU A 31 -5.26 31.32 5.20
N LYS A 32 -6.45 30.73 5.06
CA LYS A 32 -7.24 30.21 6.20
C LYS A 32 -6.52 29.10 6.98
N TYR A 33 -5.56 28.43 6.33
CA TYR A 33 -4.73 27.39 6.91
C TYR A 33 -3.34 27.89 7.30
N GLY A 34 -3.11 29.22 7.25
CA GLY A 34 -1.83 29.83 7.57
C GLY A 34 -0.73 29.54 6.55
N VAL A 35 -1.10 29.26 5.31
CA VAL A 35 -0.14 29.01 4.23
C VAL A 35 -0.19 30.16 3.22
N THR A 36 0.92 30.87 3.07
CA THR A 36 1.11 31.92 2.07
C THR A 36 1.95 31.37 0.92
N MET A 37 1.37 31.33 -0.27
CA MET A 37 2.07 30.89 -1.48
C MET A 37 3.00 31.96 -2.02
N TRP A 38 4.00 31.53 -2.79
CA TRP A 38 4.95 32.42 -3.45
C TRP A 38 4.29 33.18 -4.62
N GLU A 39 4.89 34.31 -4.97
CA GLU A 39 4.56 35.03 -6.20
C GLU A 39 5.00 34.22 -7.44
N GLU A 40 4.38 34.51 -8.57
CA GLU A 40 4.53 33.75 -9.82
C GLU A 40 5.98 33.59 -10.27
N GLU A 41 6.79 34.64 -10.19
CA GLU A 41 8.20 34.59 -10.56
C GLU A 41 9.00 33.58 -9.71
N LYS A 42 8.71 33.51 -8.41
CA LYS A 42 9.35 32.55 -7.49
C LYS A 42 8.90 31.13 -7.79
N ILE A 43 7.62 30.93 -8.16
CA ILE A 43 7.10 29.61 -8.56
C ILE A 43 7.79 29.14 -9.85
N LEU A 44 7.93 30.01 -10.84
CA LEU A 44 8.63 29.69 -12.09
C LEU A 44 10.07 29.27 -11.83
N SER A 45 10.79 30.03 -11.00
CA SER A 45 12.18 29.69 -10.61
C SER A 45 12.24 28.36 -9.86
N PHE A 46 11.32 28.08 -8.95
CA PHE A 46 11.20 26.82 -8.25
C PHE A 46 11.01 25.63 -9.20
N ARG A 47 10.08 25.74 -10.17
CA ARG A 47 9.83 24.73 -11.19
C ARG A 47 11.08 24.43 -12.00
N GLN A 48 11.79 25.48 -12.44
CA GLN A 48 13.02 25.35 -13.22
C GLN A 48 14.11 24.63 -12.46
N ASN A 49 14.37 25.00 -11.20
CA ASN A 49 15.39 24.35 -10.39
C ASN A 49 15.06 22.89 -10.10
N LEU A 50 13.81 22.60 -9.76
CA LEU A 50 13.37 21.24 -9.48
C LEU A 50 13.45 20.34 -10.71
N LEU A 51 12.98 20.81 -11.86
CA LEU A 51 12.98 20.03 -13.10
C LEU A 51 14.37 19.86 -13.68
N ALA A 52 15.25 20.86 -13.59
CA ALA A 52 16.64 20.74 -13.99
C ALA A 52 17.37 19.66 -13.17
N TRP A 53 17.19 19.67 -11.85
CA TRP A 53 17.72 18.62 -10.98
C TRP A 53 17.14 17.24 -11.34
N TYR A 54 15.83 17.15 -11.59
CA TYR A 54 15.19 15.88 -11.93
C TYR A 54 15.74 15.29 -13.23
N ASP A 55 15.99 16.11 -14.24
CA ASP A 55 16.54 15.66 -15.54
C ASP A 55 17.91 15.00 -15.38
N GLU A 56 18.71 15.47 -14.43
CA GLU A 56 20.07 14.95 -14.15
C GLU A 56 20.06 13.75 -13.17
N ASN A 57 19.07 13.69 -12.24
CA ASN A 57 19.10 12.78 -11.10
C ASN A 57 17.96 11.74 -11.09
N LYS A 58 17.03 11.79 -12.05
CA LYS A 58 15.90 10.85 -12.09
C LYS A 58 16.36 9.40 -12.15
N ARG A 59 15.77 8.58 -11.30
CA ARG A 59 16.07 7.15 -11.23
C ARG A 59 15.57 6.43 -12.48
N ASP A 60 16.38 5.53 -13.06
CA ASP A 60 15.93 4.61 -14.11
C ASP A 60 15.11 3.47 -13.49
N LEU A 61 13.79 3.62 -13.55
CA LEU A 61 12.84 2.65 -13.01
C LEU A 61 12.02 2.04 -14.15
N PRO A 62 11.71 0.71 -14.11
CA PRO A 62 11.02 0.03 -15.22
C PRO A 62 9.72 0.73 -15.66
N TRP A 63 8.94 1.24 -14.73
CA TRP A 63 7.66 1.95 -15.00
C TRP A 63 7.82 3.37 -15.52
N ARG A 64 9.05 3.94 -15.54
CA ARG A 64 9.37 5.25 -16.12
C ARG A 64 9.76 5.18 -17.59
N ARG A 65 10.01 3.96 -18.11
CA ARG A 65 10.43 3.74 -19.49
C ARG A 65 9.27 3.77 -20.49
N SER A 66 8.03 3.81 -20.00
CA SER A 66 6.80 3.83 -20.79
C SER A 66 5.80 4.84 -20.24
N LYS A 67 5.01 5.44 -21.14
CA LYS A 67 3.86 6.29 -20.78
C LYS A 67 2.55 5.50 -20.86
N ASN A 68 2.57 4.18 -20.95
CA ASN A 68 1.37 3.35 -20.94
C ASN A 68 0.63 3.52 -19.61
N PRO A 69 -0.63 3.98 -19.60
CA PRO A 69 -1.38 4.25 -18.37
C PRO A 69 -1.60 2.99 -17.52
N TYR A 70 -1.72 1.82 -18.14
CA TYR A 70 -1.82 0.55 -17.43
C TYR A 70 -0.53 0.24 -16.65
N HIS A 71 0.62 0.40 -17.26
CA HIS A 71 1.93 0.18 -16.65
C HIS A 71 2.19 1.13 -15.48
N ILE A 72 1.82 2.41 -15.65
CA ILE A 72 1.92 3.42 -14.60
C ILE A 72 0.98 3.07 -13.46
N TRP A 73 -0.28 2.72 -13.76
CA TRP A 73 -1.25 2.30 -12.74
C TRP A 73 -0.76 1.11 -11.91
N VAL A 74 -0.25 0.05 -12.55
CA VAL A 74 0.30 -1.11 -11.84
C VAL A 74 1.41 -0.69 -10.88
N SER A 75 2.37 0.11 -11.32
CA SER A 75 3.46 0.58 -10.47
C SER A 75 2.97 1.45 -9.31
N GLU A 76 2.04 2.38 -9.56
CA GLU A 76 1.51 3.27 -8.53
C GLU A 76 0.78 2.52 -7.42
N ILE A 77 0.02 1.47 -7.77
CA ILE A 77 -0.64 0.64 -6.78
C ILE A 77 0.37 -0.24 -6.02
N MET A 78 1.38 -0.78 -6.68
CA MET A 78 2.41 -1.59 -6.01
C MET A 78 3.27 -0.77 -5.05
N LEU A 79 3.61 0.46 -5.41
CA LEU A 79 4.41 1.38 -4.59
C LEU A 79 3.70 1.88 -3.33
N GLN A 80 2.36 1.73 -3.24
CA GLN A 80 1.64 2.08 -2.02
C GLN A 80 2.16 1.27 -0.83
N GLN A 81 2.86 1.91 0.10
CA GLN A 81 3.44 1.32 1.31
C GLN A 81 4.47 0.19 1.05
N THR A 82 5.03 0.11 -0.15
CA THR A 82 6.05 -0.86 -0.54
C THR A 82 7.28 -0.11 -1.07
N ARG A 83 8.47 -0.60 -0.73
CA ARG A 83 9.74 0.00 -1.20
C ARG A 83 9.99 -0.31 -2.67
N VAL A 84 10.63 0.64 -3.37
CA VAL A 84 10.97 0.54 -4.79
C VAL A 84 11.69 -0.77 -5.13
N ASP A 85 12.75 -1.10 -4.40
CA ASP A 85 13.55 -2.33 -4.65
C ASP A 85 12.72 -3.61 -4.53
N THR A 86 11.71 -3.60 -3.66
CA THR A 86 10.77 -4.72 -3.54
C THR A 86 9.82 -4.76 -4.73
N VAL A 87 9.37 -3.60 -5.21
CA VAL A 87 8.37 -3.52 -6.29
C VAL A 87 8.92 -3.95 -7.64
N ILE A 88 10.19 -3.65 -7.96
CA ILE A 88 10.77 -3.92 -9.28
C ILE A 88 10.51 -5.38 -9.75
N PRO A 89 10.94 -6.43 -9.02
CA PRO A 89 10.72 -7.81 -9.48
C PRO A 89 9.24 -8.22 -9.52
N TYR A 90 8.40 -7.63 -8.65
CA TYR A 90 6.96 -7.88 -8.68
C TYR A 90 6.28 -7.25 -9.89
N TYR A 91 6.66 -6.03 -10.22
CA TYR A 91 6.14 -5.30 -11.38
C TYR A 91 6.44 -6.02 -12.69
N GLU A 92 7.67 -6.45 -12.87
CA GLU A 92 8.10 -7.17 -14.08
C GLU A 92 7.32 -8.48 -14.23
N ARG A 93 7.28 -9.32 -13.19
CA ARG A 93 6.52 -10.56 -13.18
C ARG A 93 5.00 -10.34 -13.35
N PHE A 94 4.45 -9.31 -12.76
CA PHE A 94 3.01 -9.01 -12.86
C PHE A 94 2.61 -8.64 -14.28
N LEU A 95 3.42 -7.85 -14.97
CA LEU A 95 3.19 -7.51 -16.38
C LEU A 95 3.45 -8.68 -17.34
N GLU A 96 4.31 -9.63 -16.97
CA GLU A 96 4.46 -10.89 -17.70
C GLU A 96 3.19 -11.75 -17.61
N TRP A 97 2.58 -11.84 -16.42
CA TRP A 97 1.35 -12.63 -16.20
C TRP A 97 0.10 -11.91 -16.71
N PHE A 98 0.04 -10.60 -16.56
CA PHE A 98 -1.10 -9.76 -16.93
C PHE A 98 -0.63 -8.58 -17.80
N PRO A 99 -0.27 -8.82 -19.07
CA PRO A 99 0.32 -7.78 -19.94
C PRO A 99 -0.67 -6.69 -20.34
N THR A 100 -1.97 -6.91 -20.21
CA THR A 100 -3.03 -5.98 -20.62
C THR A 100 -4.12 -5.83 -19.55
N VAL A 101 -4.91 -4.77 -19.66
CA VAL A 101 -6.11 -4.56 -18.82
C VAL A 101 -7.07 -5.75 -18.94
N GLU A 102 -7.25 -6.29 -20.16
CA GLU A 102 -8.13 -7.43 -20.43
C GLU A 102 -7.65 -8.69 -19.70
N THR A 103 -6.36 -9.01 -19.77
CA THR A 103 -5.81 -10.17 -19.06
C THR A 103 -5.96 -10.06 -17.55
N LEU A 104 -5.79 -8.86 -16.98
CA LEU A 104 -6.03 -8.58 -15.58
C LEU A 104 -7.52 -8.71 -15.21
N ALA A 105 -8.43 -8.18 -16.04
CA ALA A 105 -9.87 -8.23 -15.82
C ALA A 105 -10.40 -9.67 -15.74
N ASN A 106 -9.86 -10.56 -16.57
CA ASN A 106 -10.27 -11.96 -16.71
C ASN A 106 -9.46 -12.95 -15.86
N ALA A 107 -8.49 -12.47 -15.07
CA ALA A 107 -7.62 -13.32 -14.28
C ALA A 107 -8.42 -14.10 -13.21
N PRO A 108 -8.18 -15.42 -13.01
CA PRO A 108 -8.67 -16.13 -11.84
C PRO A 108 -8.14 -15.49 -10.55
N GLU A 109 -8.98 -15.41 -9.51
CA GLU A 109 -8.61 -14.75 -8.25
C GLU A 109 -7.36 -15.37 -7.62
N GLU A 110 -7.22 -16.69 -7.67
CA GLU A 110 -6.06 -17.39 -7.12
C GLU A 110 -4.74 -16.99 -7.83
N CYS A 111 -4.76 -16.88 -9.16
CA CYS A 111 -3.61 -16.39 -9.93
C CYS A 111 -3.26 -14.94 -9.56
N LEU A 112 -4.29 -14.11 -9.42
CA LEU A 112 -4.14 -12.72 -9.03
C LEU A 112 -3.51 -12.56 -7.64
N LEU A 113 -4.00 -13.32 -6.66
CA LEU A 113 -3.47 -13.33 -5.29
C LEU A 113 -2.05 -13.90 -5.24
N LYS A 114 -1.76 -14.92 -6.05
CA LYS A 114 -0.42 -15.50 -6.16
C LYS A 114 0.58 -14.52 -6.75
N ALA A 115 0.22 -13.79 -7.81
CA ALA A 115 1.06 -12.76 -8.40
C ALA A 115 1.39 -11.61 -7.41
N TRP A 116 0.49 -11.35 -6.45
CA TRP A 116 0.61 -10.30 -5.45
C TRP A 116 1.16 -10.78 -4.10
N GLU A 117 1.41 -12.09 -3.97
CA GLU A 117 1.85 -12.72 -2.74
C GLU A 117 3.11 -12.05 -2.18
N GLY A 118 3.06 -11.63 -0.90
CA GLY A 118 4.17 -10.95 -0.22
C GLY A 118 4.12 -9.42 -0.23
N LEU A 119 3.41 -8.76 -1.16
CA LEU A 119 3.25 -7.30 -1.18
C LEU A 119 2.29 -6.78 -0.09
N GLY A 120 1.39 -7.63 0.41
CA GLY A 120 0.38 -7.25 1.40
C GLY A 120 -0.71 -6.32 0.86
N TYR A 121 -1.66 -5.93 1.74
CA TYR A 121 -2.82 -5.08 1.37
C TYR A 121 -3.53 -5.59 0.11
N TYR A 122 -3.93 -6.85 0.12
CA TYR A 122 -4.46 -7.58 -1.04
C TYR A 122 -5.75 -6.99 -1.62
N SER A 123 -6.46 -6.17 -0.85
CA SER A 123 -7.56 -5.36 -1.39
C SER A 123 -7.14 -4.45 -2.55
N ARG A 124 -5.85 -4.09 -2.63
CA ARG A 124 -5.32 -3.28 -3.75
C ARG A 124 -5.46 -4.03 -5.06
N VAL A 125 -4.97 -5.25 -5.14
CA VAL A 125 -5.01 -6.03 -6.38
C VAL A 125 -6.44 -6.47 -6.75
N ARG A 126 -7.31 -6.76 -5.77
CA ARG A 126 -8.74 -7.00 -6.03
C ARG A 126 -9.44 -5.76 -6.58
N ASN A 127 -9.17 -4.59 -6.00
CA ASN A 127 -9.68 -3.33 -6.55
C ASN A 127 -9.15 -3.07 -7.95
N MET A 128 -7.87 -3.42 -8.25
CA MET A 128 -7.32 -3.32 -9.60
C MET A 128 -8.06 -4.22 -10.59
N GLN A 129 -8.38 -5.46 -10.21
CA GLN A 129 -9.16 -6.33 -11.07
C GLN A 129 -10.56 -5.78 -11.33
N THR A 130 -11.25 -5.31 -10.29
CA THR A 130 -12.55 -4.66 -10.43
C THR A 130 -12.48 -3.44 -11.34
N ALA A 131 -11.45 -2.60 -11.19
CA ALA A 131 -11.24 -1.44 -12.06
C ALA A 131 -10.89 -1.86 -13.50
N ALA A 132 -10.13 -2.93 -13.70
CA ALA A 132 -9.88 -3.48 -15.03
C ALA A 132 -11.18 -3.95 -15.70
N GLN A 133 -12.07 -4.61 -14.95
CA GLN A 133 -13.40 -4.98 -15.43
C GLN A 133 -14.25 -3.74 -15.75
N GLN A 134 -14.18 -2.67 -14.97
CA GLN A 134 -14.83 -1.40 -15.29
C GLN A 134 -14.29 -0.82 -16.62
N ILE A 135 -12.97 -0.83 -16.84
CA ILE A 135 -12.37 -0.36 -18.10
C ILE A 135 -12.90 -1.17 -19.28
N MET A 136 -12.99 -2.50 -19.16
CA MET A 136 -13.54 -3.35 -20.22
C MET A 136 -15.00 -3.03 -20.52
N ASN A 137 -15.82 -2.84 -19.48
CA ASN A 137 -17.28 -2.72 -19.63
C ASN A 137 -17.76 -1.29 -19.91
N GLU A 138 -17.11 -0.28 -19.30
CA GLU A 138 -17.58 1.12 -19.33
C GLU A 138 -16.76 2.00 -20.30
N PHE A 139 -15.52 1.58 -20.60
CA PHE A 139 -14.58 2.32 -21.46
C PHE A 139 -14.12 1.52 -22.70
N ASN A 140 -14.85 0.47 -23.09
CA ASN A 140 -14.57 -0.35 -24.27
C ASN A 140 -13.15 -0.96 -24.29
N GLY A 141 -12.57 -1.24 -23.14
CA GLY A 141 -11.20 -1.76 -22.99
C GLY A 141 -10.09 -0.71 -23.12
N GLU A 142 -10.43 0.55 -23.37
CA GLU A 142 -9.46 1.64 -23.43
C GLU A 142 -9.33 2.33 -22.08
N PHE A 143 -8.09 2.55 -21.62
CA PHE A 143 -7.85 3.23 -20.35
C PHE A 143 -8.36 4.69 -20.44
N PRO A 144 -9.23 5.17 -19.49
CA PRO A 144 -9.76 6.51 -19.55
C PRO A 144 -8.66 7.58 -19.51
N SER A 145 -8.77 8.62 -20.34
CA SER A 145 -7.77 9.67 -20.50
C SER A 145 -8.09 10.97 -19.79
N THR A 146 -9.25 11.06 -19.10
CA THR A 146 -9.63 12.22 -18.30
C THR A 146 -9.47 11.95 -16.81
N TYR A 147 -9.21 12.99 -16.01
CA TYR A 147 -9.06 12.85 -14.55
C TYR A 147 -10.33 12.25 -13.91
N GLU A 148 -11.50 12.67 -14.36
CA GLU A 148 -12.79 12.17 -13.87
C GLU A 148 -12.97 10.68 -14.20
N GLY A 149 -12.69 10.28 -15.42
CA GLY A 149 -12.75 8.89 -15.84
C GLY A 149 -11.78 8.00 -15.07
N ILE A 150 -10.53 8.46 -14.87
CA ILE A 150 -9.53 7.74 -14.07
C ILE A 150 -9.97 7.65 -12.60
N SER A 151 -10.49 8.74 -12.02
CA SER A 151 -10.93 8.80 -10.63
C SER A 151 -12.17 7.96 -10.35
N SER A 152 -12.99 7.63 -11.37
CA SER A 152 -14.18 6.79 -11.22
C SER A 152 -13.84 5.30 -11.02
N LEU A 153 -12.62 4.89 -11.36
CA LEU A 153 -12.18 3.51 -11.28
C LEU A 153 -12.03 3.03 -9.84
N LYS A 154 -12.44 1.80 -9.57
CA LYS A 154 -12.40 1.20 -8.23
C LYS A 154 -10.99 1.22 -7.62
N GLY A 155 -10.89 1.78 -6.42
CA GLY A 155 -9.61 1.83 -5.67
C GLY A 155 -8.62 2.89 -6.14
N ILE A 156 -8.97 3.71 -7.13
CA ILE A 156 -8.18 4.86 -7.54
C ILE A 156 -8.60 6.08 -6.73
N GLY A 157 -7.70 6.52 -5.84
CA GLY A 157 -7.87 7.77 -5.09
C GLY A 157 -7.23 8.96 -5.79
N PRO A 158 -7.39 10.19 -5.24
CA PRO A 158 -6.88 11.42 -5.84
C PRO A 158 -5.39 11.40 -6.18
N TYR A 159 -4.57 10.76 -5.33
CA TYR A 159 -3.14 10.59 -5.59
C TYR A 159 -2.89 9.77 -6.87
N THR A 160 -3.45 8.56 -6.93
CA THR A 160 -3.23 7.66 -8.07
C THR A 160 -3.82 8.24 -9.34
N ALA A 161 -5.00 8.89 -9.25
CA ALA A 161 -5.59 9.59 -10.40
C ALA A 161 -4.67 10.71 -10.91
N GLY A 162 -4.13 11.54 -10.00
CA GLY A 162 -3.18 12.60 -10.35
C GLY A 162 -1.90 12.07 -10.99
N ALA A 163 -1.33 10.99 -10.44
CA ALA A 163 -0.13 10.36 -11.00
C ALA A 163 -0.37 9.82 -12.41
N ILE A 164 -1.43 9.03 -12.62
CA ILE A 164 -1.75 8.49 -13.95
C ILE A 164 -2.05 9.64 -14.94
N SER A 165 -2.88 10.59 -14.54
CA SER A 165 -3.27 11.74 -15.40
C SER A 165 -2.06 12.55 -15.84
N SER A 166 -1.14 12.84 -14.92
CA SER A 166 0.02 13.68 -15.22
C SER A 166 1.11 12.92 -16.00
N ILE A 167 1.39 11.67 -15.65
CA ILE A 167 2.49 10.91 -16.24
C ILE A 167 2.10 10.35 -17.61
N ALA A 168 0.91 9.74 -17.73
CA ALA A 168 0.46 9.11 -18.97
C ALA A 168 -0.11 10.12 -19.97
N PHE A 169 -0.89 11.08 -19.50
CA PHE A 169 -1.71 11.96 -20.34
C PHE A 169 -1.29 13.44 -20.31
N ASN A 170 -0.21 13.75 -19.58
CA ASN A 170 0.32 15.11 -19.44
C ASN A 170 -0.73 16.15 -18.95
N LEU A 171 -1.72 15.70 -18.17
CA LEU A 171 -2.69 16.59 -17.54
C LEU A 171 -2.07 17.22 -16.29
N PRO A 172 -2.25 18.54 -16.04
CA PRO A 172 -1.66 19.21 -14.87
C PRO A 172 -2.41 18.86 -13.58
N GLN A 173 -2.41 17.58 -13.22
CA GLN A 173 -3.07 17.05 -12.05
C GLN A 173 -2.04 16.70 -10.97
N PRO A 174 -2.20 17.23 -9.75
CA PRO A 174 -1.31 16.93 -8.63
C PRO A 174 -1.37 15.48 -8.18
N ALA A 175 -0.20 14.92 -7.85
CA ALA A 175 -0.07 13.62 -7.18
C ALA A 175 0.51 13.80 -5.78
N VAL A 176 -0.35 13.95 -4.78
CA VAL A 176 0.06 14.28 -3.40
C VAL A 176 0.19 13.01 -2.55
N ASP A 177 1.43 12.55 -2.35
CA ASP A 177 1.79 11.45 -1.45
C ASP A 177 2.44 11.96 -0.15
N GLY A 178 2.93 11.04 0.68
CA GLY A 178 3.63 11.39 1.91
C GLY A 178 4.98 12.09 1.69
N ASN A 179 5.65 11.86 0.56
CA ASN A 179 6.89 12.52 0.19
C ASN A 179 6.63 13.95 -0.21
N VAL A 180 5.68 14.17 -1.10
CA VAL A 180 5.24 15.51 -1.53
C VAL A 180 4.76 16.35 -0.34
N MET A 181 3.91 15.78 0.55
CA MET A 181 3.46 16.50 1.75
C MET A 181 4.62 16.89 2.66
N ARG A 182 5.65 16.04 2.79
CA ARG A 182 6.83 16.35 3.60
C ARG A 182 7.65 17.48 3.00
N VAL A 183 7.91 17.44 1.70
CA VAL A 183 8.63 18.51 0.99
C VAL A 183 7.89 19.83 1.12
N LEU A 184 6.59 19.86 0.82
CA LEU A 184 5.77 21.06 0.93
C LEU A 184 5.70 21.59 2.38
N ALA A 185 5.61 20.69 3.37
CA ALA A 185 5.61 21.08 4.76
C ALA A 185 6.89 21.82 5.16
N ARG A 186 8.04 21.45 4.61
CA ARG A 186 9.34 22.14 4.84
C ARG A 186 9.48 23.41 4.01
N LEU A 187 9.03 23.39 2.76
CA LEU A 187 9.09 24.58 1.89
C LEU A 187 8.29 25.75 2.46
N PHE A 188 7.16 25.49 3.10
CA PHE A 188 6.21 26.52 3.53
C PHE A 188 5.95 26.51 5.06
N GLU A 189 6.68 25.72 5.83
CA GLU A 189 6.47 25.54 7.27
C GLU A 189 5.02 25.22 7.63
N VAL A 190 4.38 24.29 6.88
CA VAL A 190 2.97 23.96 7.04
C VAL A 190 2.70 23.32 8.39
N ASN A 191 1.99 24.02 9.26
CA ASN A 191 1.71 23.62 10.63
C ASN A 191 0.45 22.73 10.75
N HIS A 192 0.33 21.73 9.86
CA HIS A 192 -0.76 20.76 9.83
C HIS A 192 -0.23 19.34 9.79
N ASP A 193 -0.82 18.44 10.59
CA ASP A 193 -0.43 17.03 10.63
C ASP A 193 -0.64 16.35 9.27
N ILE A 194 0.45 15.92 8.63
CA ILE A 194 0.42 15.19 7.35
C ILE A 194 -0.18 13.78 7.49
N GLY A 195 -0.28 13.25 8.72
CA GLY A 195 -0.92 11.97 9.02
C GLY A 195 -2.46 12.04 9.06
N ASN A 196 -3.03 13.24 9.16
CA ASN A 196 -4.47 13.46 9.16
C ASN A 196 -5.01 13.57 7.71
N PRO A 197 -5.87 12.64 7.26
CA PRO A 197 -6.42 12.66 5.89
C PRO A 197 -7.14 13.95 5.52
N SER A 198 -7.78 14.64 6.50
CA SER A 198 -8.51 15.88 6.28
C SER A 198 -7.60 17.05 5.87
N ASN A 199 -6.30 16.98 6.20
CA ASN A 199 -5.33 18.01 5.86
C ASN A 199 -4.75 17.85 4.45
N ARG A 200 -4.98 16.70 3.79
CA ARG A 200 -4.47 16.46 2.41
C ARG A 200 -4.94 17.52 1.43
N LYS A 201 -6.16 18.05 1.60
CA LYS A 201 -6.71 19.12 0.76
C LYS A 201 -5.86 20.39 0.74
N ILE A 202 -5.12 20.69 1.83
CA ILE A 202 -4.22 21.85 1.91
C ILE A 202 -3.07 21.64 0.91
N PHE A 203 -2.41 20.50 0.99
CA PHE A 203 -1.29 20.14 0.11
C PHE A 203 -1.73 19.97 -1.35
N GLN A 204 -2.96 19.47 -1.56
CA GLN A 204 -3.55 19.39 -2.89
C GLN A 204 -3.69 20.79 -3.52
N ALA A 205 -4.28 21.75 -2.77
CA ALA A 205 -4.43 23.12 -3.23
C ALA A 205 -3.07 23.82 -3.46
N MET A 206 -2.08 23.56 -2.62
CA MET A 206 -0.71 24.04 -2.85
C MET A 206 -0.12 23.50 -4.15
N MET A 207 -0.28 22.20 -4.39
CA MET A 207 0.23 21.55 -5.60
C MET A 207 -0.49 22.01 -6.88
N GLU A 208 -1.78 22.33 -6.83
CA GLU A 208 -2.51 22.90 -7.96
C GLU A 208 -1.95 24.24 -8.41
N ILE A 209 -1.33 25.00 -7.50
CA ILE A 209 -0.64 26.25 -7.78
C ILE A 209 0.80 25.98 -8.29
N LEU A 210 1.48 25.02 -7.67
CA LEU A 210 2.91 24.75 -7.91
C LEU A 210 3.19 23.90 -9.14
N ILE A 211 2.28 23.03 -9.54
CA ILE A 211 2.52 22.05 -10.61
C ILE A 211 2.92 22.73 -11.92
N ASP A 212 3.92 22.18 -12.60
CA ASP A 212 4.32 22.66 -13.92
C ASP A 212 3.30 22.23 -14.97
N PRO A 213 2.70 23.17 -15.72
CA PRO A 213 1.66 22.85 -16.69
C PRO A 213 2.16 22.16 -17.96
N GLU A 214 3.45 22.29 -18.28
CA GLU A 214 4.05 21.70 -19.48
C GLU A 214 4.61 20.32 -19.19
N ARG A 215 5.14 20.10 -17.97
CA ARG A 215 5.77 18.86 -17.53
C ARG A 215 5.20 18.32 -16.20
N PRO A 216 3.86 18.18 -16.07
CA PRO A 216 3.23 17.85 -14.78
C PRO A 216 3.65 16.48 -14.23
N GLY A 217 3.82 15.50 -15.11
CA GLY A 217 4.28 14.15 -14.71
C GLY A 217 5.70 14.16 -14.18
N ASP A 218 6.62 14.88 -14.83
CA ASP A 218 8.00 15.03 -14.36
C ASP A 218 8.06 15.80 -13.06
N PHE A 219 7.25 16.86 -12.93
CA PHE A 219 7.19 17.68 -11.72
C PHE A 219 6.71 16.88 -10.50
N ASN A 220 5.64 16.09 -10.65
CA ASN A 220 5.15 15.19 -9.60
C ASN A 220 6.24 14.18 -9.19
N GLN A 221 6.86 13.52 -10.17
CA GLN A 221 7.93 12.55 -9.92
C GLN A 221 9.17 13.18 -9.28
N ALA A 222 9.54 14.41 -9.69
CA ALA A 222 10.66 15.15 -9.12
C ALA A 222 10.45 15.42 -7.63
N LEU A 223 9.27 15.86 -7.20
CA LEU A 223 8.94 16.06 -5.79
C LEU A 223 8.94 14.74 -4.99
N MET A 224 8.46 13.65 -5.59
CA MET A 224 8.51 12.33 -4.96
C MET A 224 9.94 11.85 -4.77
N ASP A 225 10.80 11.98 -5.79
CA ASP A 225 12.22 11.61 -5.71
C ASP A 225 12.98 12.49 -4.72
N LEU A 226 12.78 13.80 -4.75
CA LEU A 226 13.35 14.73 -3.79
C LEU A 226 12.99 14.36 -2.35
N GLY A 227 11.70 14.06 -2.13
CA GLY A 227 11.19 13.65 -0.83
C GLY A 227 11.68 12.28 -0.38
N ALA A 228 11.91 11.36 -1.29
CA ALA A 228 12.39 10.01 -0.96
C ALA A 228 13.89 9.96 -0.67
N ASP A 229 14.70 10.72 -1.41
CA ASP A 229 16.17 10.66 -1.36
C ASP A 229 16.78 11.78 -0.49
N ILE A 230 16.52 13.04 -0.82
CA ILE A 230 17.17 14.20 -0.17
C ILE A 230 16.39 14.66 1.06
N GLU A 231 15.10 14.89 0.89
CA GLU A 231 14.18 15.34 1.94
C GLU A 231 13.57 14.16 2.72
N ALA A 232 14.35 13.10 2.91
CA ALA A 232 13.93 11.86 3.56
C ALA A 232 13.37 12.08 4.98
N PRO A 233 12.51 11.16 5.49
CA PRO A 233 11.94 11.28 6.84
C PRO A 233 12.97 11.05 7.95
N VAL A 234 14.08 10.39 7.64
CA VAL A 234 15.19 10.10 8.56
C VAL A 234 16.48 10.54 7.87
N ASN A 235 17.32 11.29 8.57
CA ASN A 235 18.59 11.83 8.07
C ASN A 235 18.43 12.58 6.73
N PRO A 236 17.59 13.63 6.65
CA PRO A 236 17.50 14.45 5.46
C PRO A 236 18.83 15.16 5.17
N ARG A 237 19.07 15.43 3.89
CA ARG A 237 20.26 16.17 3.41
C ARG A 237 19.84 17.49 2.77
N PRO A 238 19.33 18.46 3.57
CA PRO A 238 18.78 19.69 3.01
C PRO A 238 19.83 20.55 2.27
N GLU A 239 21.12 20.41 2.59
CA GLU A 239 22.23 21.10 1.89
C GLU A 239 22.34 20.68 0.42
N ASP A 240 21.96 19.42 0.10
CA ASP A 240 21.99 18.85 -1.25
C ASP A 240 20.73 19.17 -2.03
N SER A 241 19.71 19.79 -1.38
CA SER A 241 18.42 20.05 -2.02
C SER A 241 18.53 21.11 -3.11
N PRO A 242 18.06 20.83 -4.36
CA PRO A 242 18.05 21.81 -5.44
C PRO A 242 17.11 22.99 -5.16
N VAL A 243 16.28 22.86 -4.15
CA VAL A 243 15.25 23.84 -3.77
C VAL A 243 15.46 24.38 -2.35
N LYS A 244 16.64 24.22 -1.76
CA LYS A 244 16.93 24.66 -0.39
C LYS A 244 16.69 26.15 -0.18
N ASP A 245 17.00 26.98 -1.19
CA ASP A 245 16.81 28.44 -1.12
C ASP A 245 15.34 28.86 -1.14
N PHE A 246 14.44 27.94 -1.49
CA PHE A 246 12.99 28.09 -1.40
C PHE A 246 12.42 27.61 -0.08
N SER A 247 13.17 26.81 0.68
CA SER A 247 12.68 26.16 1.90
C SER A 247 12.69 27.10 3.10
N ALA A 248 11.51 27.48 3.58
CA ALA A 248 11.39 28.30 4.79
C ALA A 248 11.98 27.56 6.01
N ALA A 249 11.74 26.25 6.14
CA ALA A 249 12.26 25.46 7.24
C ALA A 249 13.80 25.37 7.22
N TYR A 250 14.41 25.31 6.04
CA TYR A 250 15.86 25.36 5.93
C TYR A 250 16.43 26.72 6.33
N GLN A 251 15.85 27.80 5.79
CA GLN A 251 16.29 29.17 6.09
C GLN A 251 16.12 29.55 7.57
N ASN A 252 15.04 29.05 8.19
CA ASN A 252 14.75 29.33 9.60
C ASN A 252 15.39 28.33 10.59
N GLY A 253 16.10 27.30 10.10
CA GLY A 253 16.70 26.26 10.94
C GLY A 253 15.68 25.39 11.68
N THR A 254 14.50 25.17 11.07
CA THR A 254 13.35 24.43 11.66
C THR A 254 13.04 23.11 10.96
N MET A 255 13.97 22.57 10.19
CA MET A 255 13.80 21.32 9.42
C MET A 255 13.33 20.13 10.26
N ASP A 256 13.77 20.04 11.52
CA ASP A 256 13.40 19.01 12.49
C ASP A 256 11.96 19.12 12.98
N ARG A 257 11.34 20.30 12.87
CA ARG A 257 9.94 20.52 13.25
C ARG A 257 8.95 20.09 12.18
N TYR A 258 9.40 19.99 10.92
CA TYR A 258 8.55 19.68 9.78
C TYR A 258 8.96 18.40 9.07
N PRO A 259 7.99 17.58 8.63
CA PRO A 259 6.53 17.78 8.76
C PRO A 259 6.02 17.47 10.17
N ILE A 260 4.92 18.11 10.56
CA ILE A 260 4.17 17.70 11.76
C ILE A 260 3.50 16.36 11.48
N LYS A 261 3.74 15.39 12.36
CA LYS A 261 3.16 14.05 12.25
C LYS A 261 2.88 13.45 13.61
N VAL A 262 1.60 13.29 13.92
CA VAL A 262 1.16 12.64 15.16
C VAL A 262 1.44 11.14 15.09
N PRO A 263 2.05 10.53 16.13
CA PRO A 263 2.29 9.10 16.16
C PRO A 263 1.00 8.27 16.03
N LYS A 264 1.03 7.22 15.23
CA LYS A 264 -0.09 6.29 15.10
C LYS A 264 -0.23 5.43 16.37
N LYS A 265 -1.46 4.97 16.64
CA LYS A 265 -1.74 3.98 17.71
C LYS A 265 -0.94 2.70 17.44
N LYS A 266 -0.45 2.08 18.52
CA LYS A 266 0.26 0.79 18.41
C LYS A 266 -0.71 -0.30 17.97
N PRO A 267 -0.23 -1.31 17.18
CA PRO A 267 -1.04 -2.47 16.82
C PRO A 267 -1.49 -3.25 18.08
N VAL A 268 -2.72 -3.77 18.04
CA VAL A 268 -3.30 -4.60 19.10
C VAL A 268 -2.72 -6.01 18.98
N PRO A 269 -2.25 -6.64 20.07
CA PRO A 269 -1.80 -8.04 20.05
C PRO A 269 -3.00 -8.97 19.83
N VAL A 270 -2.77 -10.04 19.07
CA VAL A 270 -3.70 -11.15 18.83
C VAL A 270 -2.90 -12.44 18.98
N TYR A 271 -3.39 -13.37 19.78
CA TYR A 271 -2.72 -14.62 20.08
C TYR A 271 -3.43 -15.77 19.35
N LEU A 272 -2.66 -16.58 18.62
CA LEU A 272 -3.18 -17.61 17.73
C LEU A 272 -2.39 -18.92 17.94
N ASN A 273 -3.09 -20.05 17.91
CA ASN A 273 -2.49 -21.35 17.71
C ASN A 273 -2.65 -21.75 16.23
N ALA A 274 -1.56 -22.08 15.58
CA ALA A 274 -1.55 -22.64 14.24
C ALA A 274 -1.44 -24.17 14.34
N LEU A 275 -2.41 -24.88 13.80
CA LEU A 275 -2.49 -26.34 13.82
C LEU A 275 -1.84 -26.86 12.54
N VAL A 276 -0.61 -27.39 12.65
CA VAL A 276 0.15 -27.95 11.53
C VAL A 276 0.01 -29.47 11.58
N VAL A 277 -0.97 -29.98 10.84
CA VAL A 277 -1.36 -31.39 10.90
C VAL A 277 -1.01 -32.09 9.60
N GLN A 278 -0.38 -33.26 9.71
CA GLN A 278 0.08 -34.07 8.58
C GLN A 278 -0.68 -35.41 8.51
N ASN A 279 -1.06 -35.82 7.31
CA ASN A 279 -1.63 -37.15 7.09
C ASN A 279 -0.57 -38.22 6.82
N ALA A 280 -0.98 -39.47 6.75
CA ALA A 280 -0.09 -40.62 6.50
C ALA A 280 0.65 -40.59 5.15
N LYS A 281 0.22 -39.71 4.21
CA LYS A 281 0.87 -39.52 2.90
C LYS A 281 1.91 -38.39 2.94
N GLY A 282 2.15 -37.78 4.09
CA GLY A 282 3.06 -36.64 4.22
C GLY A 282 2.49 -35.29 3.78
N GLN A 283 1.17 -35.20 3.55
CA GLN A 283 0.49 -33.98 3.15
C GLN A 283 -0.01 -33.22 4.38
N PHE A 284 -0.02 -31.90 4.28
CA PHE A 284 -0.46 -30.96 5.32
C PHE A 284 -1.83 -30.41 5.01
N LEU A 285 -2.66 -30.23 6.04
CA LEU A 285 -3.97 -29.63 5.93
C LEU A 285 -3.85 -28.11 5.84
N LEU A 286 -4.43 -27.56 4.78
CA LEU A 286 -4.67 -26.11 4.63
C LEU A 286 -6.15 -25.84 4.47
N GLU A 287 -6.59 -24.70 4.99
CA GLU A 287 -7.96 -24.20 4.90
C GLU A 287 -7.96 -22.89 4.10
N LYS A 288 -8.97 -22.69 3.27
CA LYS A 288 -9.18 -21.43 2.56
C LYS A 288 -9.86 -20.41 3.48
N ASN A 289 -9.29 -19.22 3.57
CA ASN A 289 -9.81 -18.17 4.43
C ASN A 289 -11.11 -17.58 3.84
N GLU A 290 -12.15 -17.48 4.65
CA GLU A 290 -13.44 -16.90 4.23
C GLU A 290 -13.31 -15.47 3.71
N SER A 291 -14.17 -15.07 2.77
CA SER A 291 -14.07 -13.82 2.01
C SER A 291 -14.21 -12.54 2.81
N GLU A 292 -14.74 -12.57 4.03
CA GLU A 292 -14.94 -11.39 4.88
C GLU A 292 -13.81 -11.17 5.91
N LYS A 293 -12.88 -12.11 6.05
CA LYS A 293 -11.82 -12.06 7.05
C LYS A 293 -10.50 -11.43 6.50
N LEU A 294 -9.63 -11.08 7.42
CA LEU A 294 -8.26 -10.68 7.09
C LEU A 294 -7.58 -11.80 6.29
N LEU A 295 -6.92 -11.45 5.18
CA LEU A 295 -6.30 -12.40 4.25
C LEU A 295 -7.30 -13.32 3.51
N ALA A 296 -8.51 -12.84 3.25
CA ALA A 296 -9.54 -13.56 2.50
C ALA A 296 -9.01 -14.17 1.20
N GLY A 297 -9.44 -15.39 0.87
CA GLY A 297 -9.04 -16.14 -0.33
C GLY A 297 -7.63 -16.75 -0.29
N PHE A 298 -6.85 -16.50 0.76
CA PHE A 298 -5.56 -17.16 0.99
C PHE A 298 -5.76 -18.49 1.69
N TRP A 299 -4.90 -19.43 1.37
CA TRP A 299 -4.79 -20.68 2.10
C TRP A 299 -3.92 -20.52 3.34
N HIS A 300 -4.27 -21.20 4.41
CA HIS A 300 -3.55 -21.13 5.67
C HIS A 300 -3.64 -22.43 6.47
N PHE A 301 -2.66 -22.67 7.33
CA PHE A 301 -2.84 -23.65 8.40
C PHE A 301 -4.00 -23.22 9.28
N PRO A 302 -4.87 -24.13 9.75
CA PRO A 302 -5.93 -23.78 10.68
C PRO A 302 -5.43 -22.93 11.84
N LEU A 303 -6.17 -21.86 12.16
CA LEU A 303 -5.81 -20.89 13.19
C LEU A 303 -6.93 -20.79 14.23
N ILE A 304 -6.57 -20.96 15.49
CA ILE A 304 -7.49 -20.79 16.63
C ILE A 304 -7.02 -19.60 17.47
N GLU A 305 -7.88 -18.58 17.60
CA GLU A 305 -7.60 -17.40 18.44
C GLU A 305 -7.80 -17.75 19.92
N VAL A 306 -6.89 -17.28 20.77
CA VAL A 306 -6.93 -17.43 22.21
C VAL A 306 -6.72 -16.07 22.89
N ASP A 307 -7.19 -15.92 24.13
CA ASP A 307 -7.12 -14.61 24.82
C ASP A 307 -5.67 -14.17 25.05
N GLU A 308 -4.84 -15.04 25.56
CA GLU A 308 -3.39 -14.84 25.75
C GLU A 308 -2.72 -16.21 25.97
N PHE A 309 -1.43 -16.34 25.61
CA PHE A 309 -0.69 -17.56 25.95
C PHE A 309 -0.41 -17.60 27.44
N SER A 310 -0.92 -18.63 28.12
CA SER A 310 -0.63 -18.84 29.54
C SER A 310 0.88 -18.99 29.76
N LYS A 311 1.44 -18.18 30.65
CA LYS A 311 2.83 -18.28 31.08
C LYS A 311 3.09 -19.56 31.91
N ASN A 312 2.03 -20.30 32.24
CA ASN A 312 2.05 -21.41 33.21
C ASN A 312 2.12 -22.80 32.60
N GLU A 313 2.24 -22.97 31.29
CA GLU A 313 2.41 -24.32 30.71
C GLU A 313 3.76 -24.97 31.07
N GLU A 314 4.77 -24.17 31.43
CA GLU A 314 6.04 -24.72 32.00
C GLU A 314 5.94 -25.17 33.45
N LEU A 315 4.84 -24.85 34.17
CA LEU A 315 4.65 -25.20 35.60
C LEU A 315 3.66 -26.35 35.83
N ASN A 316 2.98 -26.85 34.81
CA ASN A 316 1.97 -27.91 34.96
C ASN A 316 2.54 -29.33 35.14
N LEU A 317 3.88 -29.52 35.16
CA LEU A 317 4.45 -30.81 35.54
C LEU A 317 4.45 -31.06 37.09
N PHE A 318 4.08 -30.04 37.89
CA PHE A 318 4.12 -30.17 39.38
C PHE A 318 2.80 -29.86 40.11
N ASN A 319 1.70 -29.51 39.46
CA ASN A 319 0.45 -29.20 40.14
C ASN A 319 -0.72 -30.07 39.69
N GLN A 320 -0.62 -31.35 39.90
CA GLN A 320 -1.79 -32.26 40.01
C GLN A 320 -2.39 -32.19 41.41
N VAL A 321 -2.78 -31.04 41.92
CA VAL A 321 -3.73 -30.91 43.06
C VAL A 321 -4.19 -29.45 43.17
N ALA A 322 -5.27 -29.09 42.54
CA ALA A 322 -6.26 -28.16 43.06
C ALA A 322 -7.52 -28.24 42.18
N GLU A 323 -8.48 -28.97 42.67
CA GLU A 323 -9.88 -28.90 42.21
C GLU A 323 -10.39 -27.49 42.43
N SER A 324 -10.49 -26.73 41.33
CA SER A 324 -11.47 -25.66 41.23
C SER A 324 -12.00 -25.71 39.78
N SER A 325 -13.25 -26.14 39.66
CA SER A 325 -14.03 -26.27 38.45
C SER A 325 -14.28 -24.91 37.79
N ILE A 326 -13.27 -24.41 37.13
CA ILE A 326 -13.46 -23.45 36.04
C ILE A 326 -13.77 -24.30 34.82
N GLN A 327 -14.98 -24.19 34.24
CA GLN A 327 -15.28 -24.73 32.93
C GLN A 327 -14.37 -23.99 31.93
N LEU A 328 -13.18 -24.50 31.72
CA LEU A 328 -12.34 -24.18 30.58
C LEU A 328 -13.06 -24.76 29.36
N GLY A 329 -13.29 -23.94 28.35
CA GLY A 329 -13.77 -24.41 27.04
C GLY A 329 -12.79 -25.46 26.46
N PRO A 330 -13.12 -26.11 25.33
CA PRO A 330 -12.27 -27.11 24.71
C PRO A 330 -10.89 -26.51 24.40
N SER A 331 -9.86 -27.33 24.52
CA SER A 331 -8.51 -26.96 24.12
C SER A 331 -8.45 -26.64 22.61
N PRO A 332 -7.43 -25.90 22.12
CA PRO A 332 -7.27 -25.67 20.68
C PRO A 332 -7.21 -26.97 19.87
N GLN A 333 -6.63 -28.04 20.42
CA GLN A 333 -6.57 -29.36 19.80
C GLN A 333 -7.96 -30.00 19.71
N GLU A 334 -8.70 -30.03 20.82
CA GLU A 334 -10.06 -30.57 20.86
C GLU A 334 -11.02 -29.80 19.94
N SER A 335 -10.89 -28.45 19.91
CA SER A 335 -11.67 -27.61 18.99
C SER A 335 -11.36 -27.94 17.53
N PHE A 336 -10.07 -28.13 17.20
CA PHE A 336 -9.66 -28.52 15.85
C PHE A 336 -10.23 -29.88 15.46
N GLU A 337 -10.09 -30.91 16.32
CA GLU A 337 -10.60 -32.27 16.04
C GLU A 337 -12.10 -32.28 15.80
N GLN A 338 -12.86 -31.48 16.56
CA GLN A 338 -14.29 -31.29 16.36
C GLN A 338 -14.66 -30.57 15.07
N ASP A 339 -13.92 -29.48 14.77
CA ASP A 339 -14.19 -28.64 13.59
C ASP A 339 -13.88 -29.33 12.26
N TYR A 340 -12.89 -30.20 12.25
CA TYR A 340 -12.40 -30.87 11.03
C TYR A 340 -12.76 -32.36 10.98
N ASP A 341 -13.42 -32.89 12.01
CA ASP A 341 -13.80 -34.31 12.17
C ASP A 341 -12.60 -35.26 11.96
N LEU A 342 -11.48 -34.90 12.58
CA LEU A 342 -10.20 -35.60 12.52
C LEU A 342 -9.82 -36.09 13.92
N GLU A 343 -9.18 -37.28 14.00
CA GLU A 343 -8.46 -37.75 15.19
C GLU A 343 -6.96 -37.52 14.97
N VAL A 344 -6.30 -36.81 15.89
CA VAL A 344 -4.91 -36.36 15.73
C VAL A 344 -4.07 -36.81 16.92
N GLU A 345 -2.96 -37.47 16.63
CA GLU A 345 -1.91 -37.71 17.62
C GLU A 345 -1.02 -36.46 17.70
N TRP A 346 -1.24 -35.65 18.74
CA TRP A 346 -0.51 -34.41 18.96
C TRP A 346 0.90 -34.64 19.45
N GLN A 347 1.87 -33.91 18.90
CA GLN A 347 3.28 -33.99 19.25
C GLN A 347 3.65 -32.91 20.26
N ASP A 348 4.42 -33.30 21.29
CA ASP A 348 5.02 -32.37 22.25
C ASP A 348 6.27 -31.73 21.62
N SER A 349 6.05 -30.81 20.68
CA SER A 349 7.11 -30.13 19.96
C SER A 349 7.16 -28.65 20.35
N HIS A 350 8.33 -28.19 20.78
CA HIS A 350 8.54 -26.78 21.09
C HIS A 350 9.03 -26.01 19.86
N PHE A 351 8.16 -25.17 19.30
CA PHE A 351 8.49 -24.23 18.24
C PHE A 351 8.67 -22.82 18.82
N GLU A 352 9.49 -21.98 18.14
CA GLU A 352 9.57 -20.57 18.48
C GLU A 352 8.27 -19.84 18.09
N GLU A 353 7.90 -18.83 18.90
CA GLU A 353 6.74 -18.00 18.62
C GLU A 353 6.91 -17.21 17.31
N VAL A 354 6.02 -17.41 16.37
CA VAL A 354 6.01 -16.68 15.10
C VAL A 354 5.31 -15.32 15.28
N LYS A 355 6.03 -14.23 14.98
CA LYS A 355 5.48 -12.85 15.07
C LYS A 355 5.25 -12.24 13.70
N HIS A 356 4.04 -11.68 13.52
CA HIS A 356 3.72 -10.90 12.32
C HIS A 356 2.96 -9.63 12.66
N ILE A 357 3.38 -8.50 12.09
CA ILE A 357 2.80 -7.18 12.36
C ILE A 357 2.02 -6.72 11.14
N PHE A 358 0.72 -6.50 11.33
CA PHE A 358 -0.15 -5.77 10.41
C PHE A 358 -0.29 -4.32 10.86
N SER A 359 -0.93 -3.47 10.07
CA SER A 359 -1.13 -2.05 10.41
C SER A 359 -1.82 -1.81 11.76
N HIS A 360 -2.75 -2.67 12.13
CA HIS A 360 -3.61 -2.52 13.32
C HIS A 360 -3.59 -3.73 14.26
N ARG A 361 -2.96 -4.83 13.88
CA ARG A 361 -2.85 -6.07 14.66
C ARG A 361 -1.41 -6.57 14.68
N LYS A 362 -1.04 -7.20 15.78
CA LYS A 362 0.23 -7.92 15.92
C LYS A 362 -0.09 -9.37 16.30
N TRP A 363 0.15 -10.28 15.35
CA TRP A 363 -0.05 -11.71 15.61
C TRP A 363 1.13 -12.28 16.39
N HIS A 364 0.77 -13.01 17.40
CA HIS A 364 1.61 -13.90 18.20
C HIS A 364 1.11 -15.32 17.95
N VAL A 365 1.90 -16.14 17.24
CA VAL A 365 1.43 -17.45 16.79
C VAL A 365 2.30 -18.54 17.40
N ARG A 366 1.67 -19.47 18.11
CA ARG A 366 2.27 -20.75 18.53
C ARG A 366 1.89 -21.83 17.52
N ILE A 367 2.82 -22.76 17.29
CA ILE A 367 2.60 -23.89 16.41
C ILE A 367 2.30 -25.10 17.27
N LEU A 368 1.19 -25.79 16.96
CA LEU A 368 0.84 -27.10 17.48
C LEU A 368 0.91 -28.08 16.31
N SER A 369 1.62 -29.17 16.46
CA SER A 369 1.81 -30.16 15.39
C SER A 369 1.25 -31.51 15.76
N GLY A 370 0.75 -32.25 14.75
CA GLY A 370 0.22 -33.59 14.97
C GLY A 370 0.15 -34.43 13.70
N GLN A 371 -0.08 -35.73 13.89
CA GLN A 371 -0.30 -36.70 12.83
C GLN A 371 -1.76 -37.16 12.85
N VAL A 372 -2.41 -37.17 11.70
CA VAL A 372 -3.79 -37.70 11.59
C VAL A 372 -3.76 -39.22 11.74
N VAL A 373 -4.51 -39.73 12.72
CA VAL A 373 -4.67 -41.18 12.99
C VAL A 373 -5.89 -41.71 12.24
N ASP A 374 -7.01 -40.96 12.28
CA ASP A 374 -8.26 -41.31 11.59
C ASP A 374 -8.95 -40.06 11.08
N SER A 375 -9.72 -40.22 9.99
CA SER A 375 -10.50 -39.13 9.38
C SER A 375 -11.88 -39.65 9.02
N LYS A 376 -12.90 -38.93 9.44
CA LYS A 376 -14.26 -39.10 8.93
C LYS A 376 -14.41 -38.30 7.63
N GLU A 377 -15.29 -38.76 6.75
CA GLU A 377 -15.33 -38.32 5.35
C GLU A 377 -15.85 -36.88 5.11
N TYR A 378 -16.25 -36.09 6.12
CA TYR A 378 -16.98 -34.85 5.88
C TYR A 378 -16.48 -33.68 6.78
N CYS A 379 -15.97 -32.65 6.14
CA CYS A 379 -15.69 -31.36 6.75
C CYS A 379 -16.42 -30.25 5.94
N ASP A 380 -17.17 -29.39 6.62
CA ASP A 380 -17.93 -28.29 5.98
C ASP A 380 -17.02 -27.14 5.49
N LYS A 381 -15.72 -27.17 5.78
CA LYS A 381 -14.75 -26.16 5.40
C LYS A 381 -14.09 -26.47 4.06
N GLU A 382 -13.72 -25.42 3.31
CA GLU A 382 -12.93 -25.58 2.09
C GLU A 382 -11.46 -25.87 2.46
N VAL A 383 -11.11 -27.14 2.48
CA VAL A 383 -9.78 -27.63 2.87
C VAL A 383 -9.07 -28.37 1.75
N VAL A 384 -7.75 -28.40 1.80
CA VAL A 384 -6.91 -29.14 0.87
C VAL A 384 -5.76 -29.82 1.62
N TRP A 385 -5.36 -30.98 1.15
CA TRP A 385 -4.18 -31.70 1.61
C TRP A 385 -3.06 -31.55 0.60
N LEU A 386 -1.96 -30.90 0.96
CA LEU A 386 -0.85 -30.55 0.07
C LEU A 386 0.47 -31.08 0.60
N THR A 387 1.32 -31.58 -0.29
CA THR A 387 2.73 -31.77 0.01
C THR A 387 3.45 -30.41 0.07
N PRO A 388 4.63 -30.33 0.72
CA PRO A 388 5.40 -29.07 0.76
C PRO A 388 5.73 -28.49 -0.62
N GLU A 389 5.95 -29.34 -1.63
CA GLU A 389 6.25 -28.94 -3.00
C GLU A 389 5.04 -28.30 -3.69
N GLU A 390 3.84 -28.65 -3.29
CA GLU A 390 2.61 -28.12 -3.83
C GLU A 390 2.22 -26.75 -3.23
N PHE A 391 2.85 -26.32 -2.12
CA PHE A 391 2.55 -25.01 -1.51
C PHE A 391 2.80 -23.84 -2.46
N ASP A 392 3.74 -23.98 -3.39
CA ASP A 392 4.01 -22.93 -4.39
C ASP A 392 2.89 -22.74 -5.42
N LEU A 393 1.96 -23.70 -5.51
CA LEU A 393 0.79 -23.60 -6.40
C LEU A 393 -0.35 -22.78 -5.78
N TYR A 394 -0.34 -22.61 -4.46
CA TYR A 394 -1.42 -21.96 -3.70
C TYR A 394 -0.97 -20.61 -3.13
N PRO A 395 -1.85 -19.59 -3.07
CA PRO A 395 -1.51 -18.31 -2.43
C PRO A 395 -1.43 -18.48 -0.91
N LEU A 396 -0.22 -18.36 -0.35
CA LEU A 396 0.06 -18.39 1.07
C LEU A 396 0.55 -17.03 1.56
N ALA A 397 -0.19 -16.41 2.48
CA ALA A 397 0.20 -15.11 3.04
C ALA A 397 1.48 -15.22 3.88
N LYS A 398 2.22 -14.11 4.00
CA LYS A 398 3.50 -14.07 4.71
C LYS A 398 3.51 -14.66 6.13
N PRO A 399 2.46 -14.50 6.97
CA PRO A 399 2.40 -15.18 8.25
C PRO A 399 2.48 -16.72 8.12
N GLN A 400 1.79 -17.28 7.12
CA GLN A 400 1.76 -18.74 6.89
C GLN A 400 3.11 -19.27 6.41
N GLN A 401 3.78 -18.52 5.53
CA GLN A 401 5.15 -18.84 5.13
C GLN A 401 6.12 -18.84 6.32
N LYS A 402 5.95 -17.93 7.28
CA LYS A 402 6.75 -17.92 8.51
C LYS A 402 6.45 -19.10 9.42
N ILE A 403 5.17 -19.49 9.54
CA ILE A 403 4.76 -20.68 10.30
C ILE A 403 5.42 -21.92 9.70
N TRP A 404 5.33 -22.07 8.37
CA TRP A 404 5.99 -23.16 7.67
C TRP A 404 7.50 -23.15 7.83
N GLN A 405 8.15 -22.00 7.70
CA GLN A 405 9.60 -21.86 7.92
C GLN A 405 10.03 -22.24 9.32
N GLU A 406 9.23 -21.96 10.35
CA GLU A 406 9.55 -22.34 11.72
C GLU A 406 9.34 -23.84 11.94
N TYR A 407 8.24 -24.38 11.43
CA TYR A 407 7.94 -25.81 11.50
C TYR A 407 9.03 -26.65 10.83
N SER A 408 9.36 -26.33 9.57
CA SER A 408 10.30 -27.10 8.74
C SER A 408 11.76 -27.07 9.22
N LYS A 409 12.13 -26.19 10.17
CA LYS A 409 13.48 -26.22 10.79
C LYS A 409 13.65 -27.37 11.74
N LYS A 410 12.57 -27.97 12.24
CA LYS A 410 12.59 -28.99 13.31
C LYS A 410 12.09 -30.35 12.83
N CYS A 411 11.55 -30.42 11.64
CA CYS A 411 11.20 -31.61 10.91
C CYS A 411 12.16 -31.82 9.75
#